data_c1296ad0298d84f00f090390791ad04c
#
_entry.id   c1296ad0298d84f00f090390791ad04c
#
_cell.length_a   1.000
_cell.length_b   1.000
_cell.length_c   1.000
_cell.angle_alpha   90.00
_cell.angle_beta   90.00
_cell.angle_gamma   90.00
#
_symmetry.space_group_name_H-M   'P 1'
#
loop_
_entity.id
_entity.type
_entity.pdbx_description
1 polymer ?
#
loop_
_entity_poly.entity_id
_entity_poly.type
_entity_poly.pdbx_seq_one_letter_code
_entity_poly.pdbx_strand_id
1 'polypeptide(L)'
;MNTKKITAILIAVAMLSLSAAAQNKNQLKQENTHLKSVVDSLNRELAKTRAELQYTDSLASELLALYADSEVKNQGKLMPEDYTAEISDSLLNLWYVQNLVSQSEEDLYDMDSVKFESNVPDSVYIERIKMMNSFISLPYNSVVKNYIIKYSEKMPSSIGNILGLYEYYKPYFDEIFDRYNMPEELKAMAIIESAMNPLAVSRAGAKGMWQFMYSTAKIYGLQIDSFVDERLDPYKAAEAAAQYLQDAYEIFGDWNLAIASYNCGAGNVNKAIRRSGSRQFWDLYPYLPRETRGYGPAFVGALYTMKYYKEHGIKPTPVALPTPIDTFKINKMLHLKQINEVIGVPLDELKNLNPQYKHEIIPGNSKEYILRLPYSYSNAFIEHEDSIYRHKADKYFNPVTLKSIQEGGDGEQITYRVKSGDYLGKIASRYGTTVAKIKRWNNLKSNDIRVGQRLIIYRGGNAPATSSSSSSSTKTQSTSTTTTKSSTTSSTTTKAPEAKPVDPNAPYTEYVVKNGESLYLIAKKFPGVSAQNIMDFNGIGSNIKPGMKIKIPKL
;
A
#
# COMPACT_ATOMS: atom_id res chain seq x y z
N MET A 1 15.73 -19.74 5.01
CA MET A 1 15.32 -20.48 3.76
C MET A 1 15.18 -21.94 4.11
N ASN A 2 14.00 -22.49 3.98
CA ASN A 2 13.58 -23.75 4.57
C ASN A 2 14.32 -24.94 3.92
N THR A 3 14.85 -25.86 4.73
CA THR A 3 15.48 -27.13 4.29
C THR A 3 14.65 -27.90 3.26
N LYS A 4 13.34 -27.75 3.28
CA LYS A 4 12.40 -28.32 2.27
C LYS A 4 12.59 -27.77 0.86
N LYS A 5 13.02 -26.50 0.68
CA LYS A 5 13.31 -25.94 -0.66
C LYS A 5 14.63 -26.51 -1.22
N ILE A 6 15.61 -26.74 -0.37
CA ILE A 6 16.88 -27.38 -0.77
C ILE A 6 16.64 -28.85 -1.17
N THR A 7 15.80 -29.54 -0.44
CA THR A 7 15.43 -30.94 -0.75
C THR A 7 14.61 -31.06 -2.04
N ALA A 8 13.69 -30.09 -2.31
CA ALA A 8 12.92 -30.06 -3.56
C ALA A 8 13.80 -29.77 -4.79
N ILE A 9 14.81 -28.91 -4.65
CA ILE A 9 15.78 -28.63 -5.72
C ILE A 9 16.66 -29.86 -5.99
N LEU A 10 17.09 -30.58 -4.95
CA LEU A 10 17.88 -31.80 -5.09
C LEU A 10 17.07 -32.93 -5.74
N ILE A 11 15.79 -33.06 -5.43
CA ILE A 11 14.91 -34.08 -6.04
C ILE A 11 14.62 -33.72 -7.50
N ALA A 12 14.42 -32.43 -7.85
CA ALA A 12 14.25 -31.99 -9.24
C ALA A 12 15.49 -32.25 -10.10
N VAL A 13 16.69 -32.03 -9.54
CA VAL A 13 17.97 -32.36 -10.20
C VAL A 13 18.14 -33.87 -10.39
N ALA A 14 17.73 -34.69 -9.42
CA ALA A 14 17.78 -36.15 -9.51
C ALA A 14 16.77 -36.72 -10.54
N MET A 15 15.58 -36.13 -10.67
CA MET A 15 14.60 -36.57 -11.69
C MET A 15 14.98 -36.14 -13.11
N LEU A 16 15.67 -35.05 -13.29
CA LEU A 16 16.23 -34.63 -14.59
C LEU A 16 17.37 -35.58 -15.05
N SER A 17 18.13 -36.17 -14.12
CA SER A 17 19.19 -37.13 -14.45
C SER A 17 18.67 -38.50 -14.93
N LEU A 18 17.47 -38.88 -14.55
CA LEU A 18 16.85 -40.15 -14.96
C LEU A 18 16.20 -40.13 -16.34
N SER A 19 15.77 -38.94 -16.83
CA SER A 19 15.29 -38.79 -18.20
C SER A 19 16.41 -38.63 -19.25
N ALA A 20 17.63 -38.44 -18.82
CA ALA A 20 18.79 -38.15 -19.66
C ALA A 20 19.39 -39.39 -20.35
N ALA A 21 18.94 -40.63 -20.04
CA ALA A 21 19.49 -41.86 -20.64
C ALA A 21 19.18 -42.04 -22.15
N ALA A 22 18.31 -41.17 -22.73
CA ALA A 22 17.92 -41.22 -24.15
C ALA A 22 18.33 -39.99 -24.96
N GLN A 23 19.07 -39.02 -24.40
CA GLN A 23 19.42 -37.77 -25.07
C GLN A 23 20.84 -37.79 -25.68
N ASN A 24 20.99 -37.11 -26.83
CA ASN A 24 22.24 -37.00 -27.59
C ASN A 24 23.32 -36.30 -26.72
N LYS A 25 24.54 -36.84 -26.71
CA LYS A 25 25.70 -36.42 -25.91
C LYS A 25 25.97 -34.90 -25.95
N ASN A 26 25.62 -34.22 -27.02
CA ASN A 26 25.78 -32.77 -27.19
C ASN A 26 24.69 -31.98 -26.43
N GLN A 27 23.46 -32.49 -26.36
CA GLN A 27 22.38 -31.88 -25.57
C GLN A 27 22.66 -32.00 -24.08
N LEU A 28 23.11 -33.16 -23.62
CA LEU A 28 23.55 -33.39 -22.24
C LEU A 28 24.70 -32.44 -21.81
N LYS A 29 25.63 -32.16 -22.74
CA LYS A 29 26.73 -31.24 -22.46
C LYS A 29 26.24 -29.77 -22.36
N GLN A 30 25.27 -29.36 -23.16
CA GLN A 30 24.63 -28.04 -23.10
C GLN A 30 23.78 -27.87 -21.84
N GLU A 31 22.99 -28.87 -21.48
CA GLU A 31 22.19 -28.85 -20.23
C GLU A 31 23.09 -28.80 -18.99
N ASN A 32 24.17 -29.58 -18.92
CA ASN A 32 25.12 -29.52 -17.83
C ASN A 32 25.83 -28.16 -17.71
N THR A 33 26.11 -27.51 -18.83
CA THR A 33 26.70 -26.15 -18.81
C THR A 33 25.66 -25.14 -18.33
N HIS A 34 24.40 -25.27 -18.75
CA HIS A 34 23.31 -24.43 -18.27
C HIS A 34 23.03 -24.64 -16.78
N LEU A 35 22.96 -25.87 -16.32
CA LEU A 35 22.77 -26.21 -14.90
C LEU A 35 23.92 -25.67 -14.03
N LYS A 36 25.17 -25.76 -14.49
CA LYS A 36 26.30 -25.13 -13.80
C LYS A 36 26.14 -23.62 -13.67
N SER A 37 25.75 -22.94 -14.75
CA SER A 37 25.54 -21.48 -14.70
C SER A 37 24.41 -21.08 -13.76
N VAL A 38 23.32 -21.88 -13.67
CA VAL A 38 22.22 -21.68 -12.73
C VAL A 38 22.66 -21.90 -11.29
N VAL A 39 23.42 -22.96 -11.03
CA VAL A 39 23.99 -23.24 -9.70
C VAL A 39 24.93 -22.13 -9.24
N ASP A 40 25.78 -21.63 -10.14
CA ASP A 40 26.71 -20.54 -9.84
C ASP A 40 25.98 -19.21 -9.60
N SER A 41 24.83 -18.98 -10.28
CA SER A 41 23.97 -17.83 -10.03
C SER A 41 23.28 -17.91 -8.67
N LEU A 42 22.73 -19.09 -8.34
CA LEU A 42 22.06 -19.34 -7.05
C LEU A 42 23.04 -19.24 -5.87
N ASN A 43 24.27 -19.73 -6.04
CA ASN A 43 25.32 -19.63 -5.03
C ASN A 43 25.73 -18.18 -4.78
N ARG A 44 25.77 -17.33 -5.83
CA ARG A 44 26.04 -15.89 -5.67
C ARG A 44 24.90 -15.18 -4.94
N GLU A 45 23.65 -15.46 -5.28
CA GLU A 45 22.50 -14.93 -4.54
C GLU A 45 22.50 -15.38 -3.08
N LEU A 46 22.78 -16.64 -2.83
CA LEU A 46 22.88 -17.19 -1.46
C LEU A 46 23.99 -16.51 -0.65
N ALA A 47 25.14 -16.28 -1.26
CA ALA A 47 26.25 -15.57 -0.62
C ALA A 47 25.89 -14.12 -0.27
N LYS A 48 25.19 -13.43 -1.19
CA LYS A 48 24.69 -12.07 -0.96
C LYS A 48 23.70 -12.02 0.20
N THR A 49 22.72 -12.91 0.20
CA THR A 49 21.70 -12.99 1.27
C THR A 49 22.32 -13.33 2.63
N ARG A 50 23.36 -14.18 2.66
CA ARG A 50 24.10 -14.47 3.90
C ARG A 50 24.89 -13.27 4.41
N ALA A 51 25.49 -12.47 3.53
CA ALA A 51 26.21 -11.26 3.91
C ALA A 51 25.24 -10.20 4.45
N GLU A 52 24.07 -10.04 3.82
CA GLU A 52 23.00 -9.15 4.28
C GLU A 52 22.47 -9.59 5.67
N LEU A 53 22.31 -10.90 5.90
CA LEU A 53 21.89 -11.45 7.19
C LEU A 53 22.95 -11.22 8.28
N GLN A 54 24.22 -11.44 7.99
CA GLN A 54 25.32 -11.19 8.95
C GLN A 54 25.44 -9.71 9.32
N TYR A 55 25.21 -8.81 8.35
CA TYR A 55 25.20 -7.37 8.61
C TYR A 55 24.03 -6.98 9.55
N THR A 56 22.84 -7.54 9.30
CA THR A 56 21.66 -7.31 10.17
C THR A 56 21.83 -7.88 11.58
N ASP A 57 22.41 -9.07 11.71
CA ASP A 57 22.68 -9.67 13.03
C ASP A 57 23.73 -8.86 13.82
N SER A 58 24.74 -8.30 13.13
CA SER A 58 25.72 -7.41 13.74
C SER A 58 25.07 -6.12 14.24
N LEU A 59 24.23 -5.48 13.43
CA LEU A 59 23.51 -4.26 13.77
C LEU A 59 22.54 -4.49 14.94
N ALA A 60 21.82 -5.61 14.93
CA ALA A 60 20.90 -5.99 16.00
C ALA A 60 21.62 -6.20 17.33
N SER A 61 22.82 -6.83 17.29
CA SER A 61 23.65 -7.07 18.49
C SER A 61 24.19 -5.76 19.06
N GLU A 62 24.59 -4.82 18.21
CA GLU A 62 25.09 -3.50 18.60
C GLU A 62 24.00 -2.65 19.24
N LEU A 63 22.78 -2.69 18.69
CA LEU A 63 21.60 -2.02 19.24
C LEU A 63 21.15 -2.60 20.58
N LEU A 64 21.14 -3.93 20.71
CA LEU A 64 20.82 -4.60 21.97
C LEU A 64 21.83 -4.23 23.07
N ALA A 65 23.11 -4.08 22.70
CA ALA A 65 24.14 -3.64 23.63
C ALA A 65 23.93 -2.17 24.09
N LEU A 66 23.56 -1.28 23.15
CA LEU A 66 23.22 0.12 23.44
C LEU A 66 21.95 0.23 24.30
N TYR A 67 20.94 -0.61 24.02
CA TYR A 67 19.70 -0.66 24.80
C TYR A 67 19.97 -1.15 26.24
N ALA A 68 20.75 -2.21 26.39
CA ALA A 68 21.14 -2.76 27.70
C ALA A 68 21.94 -1.74 28.53
N ASP A 69 22.85 -0.97 27.89
CA ASP A 69 23.63 0.08 28.58
C ASP A 69 22.74 1.26 29.01
N SER A 70 21.70 1.59 28.22
CA SER A 70 20.72 2.63 28.57
C SER A 70 19.77 2.22 29.71
N GLU A 71 19.31 0.95 29.75
CA GLU A 71 18.50 0.41 30.84
C GLU A 71 19.26 0.43 32.19
N VAL A 72 20.54 0.10 32.16
CA VAL A 72 21.41 0.14 33.37
C VAL A 72 21.56 1.56 33.88
N LYS A 73 21.60 2.59 33.01
CA LYS A 73 21.74 4.00 33.39
C LYS A 73 20.46 4.63 33.94
N ASN A 74 19.27 4.21 33.49
CA ASN A 74 17.99 4.88 33.73
C ASN A 74 16.96 4.07 34.52
N GLN A 75 17.34 3.00 35.22
CA GLN A 75 16.43 2.15 36.01
C GLN A 75 15.13 1.78 35.24
N GLY A 76 15.22 1.54 33.93
CA GLY A 76 14.12 1.06 33.11
C GLY A 76 13.10 2.12 32.65
N LYS A 77 13.40 3.41 32.77
CA LYS A 77 12.59 4.49 32.17
C LYS A 77 13.47 5.35 31.27
N LEU A 78 13.38 5.11 29.97
CA LEU A 78 13.89 6.05 28.98
C LEU A 78 12.97 7.28 28.96
N MET A 79 13.52 8.45 29.24
CA MET A 79 12.80 9.71 29.11
C MET A 79 12.90 10.19 27.65
N PRO A 80 11.93 10.96 27.13
CA PRO A 80 11.97 11.46 25.75
C PRO A 80 13.27 12.20 25.39
N GLU A 81 13.92 12.80 26.35
CA GLU A 81 15.18 13.54 26.20
C GLU A 81 16.41 12.63 25.96
N ASP A 82 16.28 11.33 26.25
CA ASP A 82 17.34 10.33 26.03
C ASP A 82 17.34 9.73 24.61
N TYR A 83 16.31 10.05 23.80
CA TYR A 83 16.21 9.57 22.43
C TYR A 83 17.05 10.48 21.51
N THR A 84 18.22 10.00 21.10
CA THR A 84 18.95 10.63 20.01
C THR A 84 18.33 10.27 18.67
N ALA A 85 18.48 11.14 17.65
CA ALA A 85 18.02 10.87 16.29
C ALA A 85 18.58 9.55 15.72
N GLU A 86 19.81 9.19 16.10
CA GLU A 86 20.47 7.93 15.70
C GLU A 86 19.80 6.69 16.29
N ILE A 87 19.33 6.75 17.54
CA ILE A 87 18.58 5.64 18.19
C ILE A 87 17.21 5.49 17.52
N SER A 88 16.53 6.59 17.21
CA SER A 88 15.25 6.59 16.51
C SER A 88 15.35 5.97 15.13
N ASP A 89 16.36 6.36 14.36
CA ASP A 89 16.61 5.87 13.01
C ASP A 89 17.00 4.39 13.04
N SER A 90 17.84 3.99 13.97
CA SER A 90 18.29 2.62 14.11
C SER A 90 17.15 1.68 14.51
N LEU A 91 16.25 2.07 15.41
CA LEU A 91 15.09 1.25 15.82
C LEU A 91 14.06 1.12 14.70
N LEU A 92 13.76 2.21 13.97
CA LEU A 92 12.87 2.19 12.82
C LEU A 92 13.47 1.37 11.67
N ASN A 93 14.74 1.58 11.34
CA ASN A 93 15.43 0.82 10.31
C ASN A 93 15.55 -0.67 10.68
N LEU A 94 15.84 -1.00 11.94
CA LEU A 94 15.89 -2.40 12.40
C LEU A 94 14.52 -3.07 12.27
N TRP A 95 13.47 -2.35 12.65
CA TRP A 95 12.10 -2.83 12.52
C TRP A 95 11.73 -3.04 11.04
N TYR A 96 12.07 -2.11 10.15
CA TYR A 96 11.85 -2.24 8.70
C TYR A 96 12.64 -3.40 8.10
N VAL A 97 13.91 -3.57 8.49
CA VAL A 97 14.75 -4.66 7.99
C VAL A 97 14.27 -6.02 8.50
N GLN A 98 13.88 -6.13 9.77
CA GLN A 98 13.31 -7.38 10.33
C GLN A 98 12.01 -7.78 9.64
N ASN A 99 11.14 -6.80 9.29
CA ASN A 99 9.92 -7.09 8.55
C ASN A 99 10.18 -7.42 7.08
N LEU A 100 11.15 -6.79 6.42
CA LEU A 100 11.56 -7.14 5.05
C LEU A 100 12.13 -8.55 4.94
N VAL A 101 12.84 -9.02 5.97
CA VAL A 101 13.45 -10.38 6.00
C VAL A 101 12.43 -11.44 6.42
N SER A 102 11.42 -11.10 7.24
CA SER A 102 10.42 -12.05 7.73
C SER A 102 9.25 -12.30 6.77
N GLN A 103 9.07 -11.44 5.76
CA GLN A 103 7.96 -11.54 4.80
C GLN A 103 8.41 -12.15 3.47
N SER A 104 8.54 -13.46 3.39
CA SER A 104 8.18 -14.12 2.14
C SER A 104 6.64 -14.09 2.07
N GLU A 105 6.06 -13.23 1.22
CA GLU A 105 4.61 -13.02 1.08
C GLU A 105 3.81 -14.33 0.84
N GLU A 106 4.45 -15.37 0.33
CA GLU A 106 3.83 -16.67 0.08
C GLU A 106 3.52 -17.48 1.35
N ASP A 107 4.25 -17.26 2.45
CA ASP A 107 4.08 -18.03 3.70
C ASP A 107 3.11 -17.37 4.69
N LEU A 108 2.70 -16.10 4.47
CA LEU A 108 1.83 -15.37 5.40
C LEU A 108 0.38 -15.84 5.38
N TYR A 109 -0.13 -16.29 4.24
CA TYR A 109 -1.55 -16.57 4.02
C TYR A 109 -1.90 -18.05 3.80
N ASP A 110 -0.92 -18.96 3.77
CA ASP A 110 -1.18 -20.41 3.61
C ASP A 110 -1.16 -21.13 4.95
N MET A 111 -2.13 -20.81 5.80
CA MET A 111 -2.28 -21.42 7.11
C MET A 111 -3.21 -22.64 7.13
N ASP A 112 -3.81 -23.01 5.98
CA ASP A 112 -4.71 -24.17 5.88
C ASP A 112 -3.97 -25.50 6.14
N SER A 113 -2.69 -25.56 5.77
CA SER A 113 -1.84 -26.73 5.93
C SER A 113 -0.95 -26.73 7.18
N VAL A 114 -0.91 -25.60 7.90
CA VAL A 114 -0.07 -25.42 9.10
C VAL A 114 -0.88 -25.75 10.35
N LYS A 115 -0.29 -26.48 11.28
CA LYS A 115 -0.84 -26.68 12.63
C LYS A 115 0.17 -26.16 13.63
N PHE A 116 -0.20 -25.08 14.34
CA PHE A 116 0.57 -24.64 15.50
C PHE A 116 0.00 -25.29 16.76
N GLU A 117 0.88 -25.74 17.61
CA GLU A 117 0.54 -26.17 18.96
C GLU A 117 0.67 -25.00 19.93
N SER A 118 -0.24 -24.93 20.86
CA SER A 118 -0.29 -23.98 21.96
C SER A 118 -0.63 -24.69 23.25
N ASN A 119 -0.06 -24.19 24.34
CA ASN A 119 -0.40 -24.63 25.69
C ASN A 119 -1.71 -24.00 26.21
N VAL A 120 -2.25 -23.02 25.49
CA VAL A 120 -3.52 -22.37 25.83
C VAL A 120 -4.68 -23.21 25.26
N PRO A 121 -5.64 -23.66 26.10
CA PRO A 121 -6.79 -24.42 25.64
C PRO A 121 -7.69 -23.62 24.67
N ASP A 122 -8.30 -24.29 23.71
CA ASP A 122 -9.23 -23.68 22.74
C ASP A 122 -10.39 -22.93 23.42
N SER A 123 -10.86 -23.45 24.57
CA SER A 123 -11.91 -22.79 25.35
C SER A 123 -11.54 -21.38 25.79
N VAL A 124 -10.27 -21.13 26.11
CA VAL A 124 -9.77 -19.81 26.49
C VAL A 124 -9.80 -18.84 25.32
N TYR A 125 -9.36 -19.29 24.12
CA TYR A 125 -9.44 -18.45 22.93
C TYR A 125 -10.88 -18.11 22.57
N ILE A 126 -11.78 -19.09 22.61
CA ILE A 126 -13.21 -18.93 22.34
C ILE A 126 -13.85 -17.94 23.31
N GLU A 127 -13.57 -18.09 24.61
CA GLU A 127 -14.08 -17.20 25.64
C GLU A 127 -13.58 -15.77 25.46
N ARG A 128 -12.27 -15.60 25.24
CA ARG A 128 -11.66 -14.29 25.01
C ARG A 128 -12.24 -13.60 23.77
N ILE A 129 -12.44 -14.32 22.67
CA ILE A 129 -13.07 -13.77 21.46
C ILE A 129 -14.51 -13.31 21.77
N LYS A 130 -15.29 -14.10 22.51
CA LYS A 130 -16.64 -13.71 22.95
C LYS A 130 -16.62 -12.48 23.84
N MET A 131 -15.66 -12.39 24.75
CA MET A 131 -15.50 -11.26 25.68
C MET A 131 -15.10 -9.95 24.98
N MET A 132 -14.59 -10.00 23.74
CA MET A 132 -14.31 -8.81 22.97
C MET A 132 -15.57 -8.01 22.62
N ASN A 133 -16.73 -8.68 22.61
CA ASN A 133 -18.03 -8.07 22.30
C ASN A 133 -17.98 -7.18 21.03
N SER A 134 -17.33 -7.71 20.00
CA SER A 134 -17.04 -7.00 18.76
C SER A 134 -18.28 -6.78 17.90
N PHE A 135 -18.35 -5.62 17.23
CA PHE A 135 -19.36 -5.35 16.19
C PHE A 135 -19.15 -6.21 14.94
N ILE A 136 -17.92 -6.70 14.73
CA ILE A 136 -17.56 -7.57 13.62
C ILE A 136 -17.68 -9.01 14.08
N SER A 137 -18.31 -9.86 13.28
CA SER A 137 -18.37 -11.29 13.58
C SER A 137 -16.97 -11.90 13.57
N LEU A 138 -16.54 -12.44 14.71
CA LEU A 138 -15.23 -13.04 14.91
C LEU A 138 -15.38 -14.55 15.12
N PRO A 139 -15.39 -15.35 14.05
CA PRO A 139 -15.50 -16.81 14.17
C PRO A 139 -14.21 -17.42 14.73
N TYR A 140 -14.35 -18.55 15.43
CA TYR A 140 -13.23 -19.39 15.86
C TYR A 140 -13.25 -20.74 15.14
N ASN A 141 -12.15 -21.07 14.51
CA ASN A 141 -11.89 -22.39 13.90
C ASN A 141 -10.38 -22.65 13.85
N SER A 142 -9.96 -23.78 13.27
CA SER A 142 -8.55 -24.17 13.20
C SER A 142 -7.67 -23.17 12.46
N VAL A 143 -8.20 -22.52 11.40
CA VAL A 143 -7.45 -21.51 10.62
C VAL A 143 -7.24 -20.27 11.47
N VAL A 144 -8.29 -19.74 12.07
CA VAL A 144 -8.22 -18.56 12.96
C VAL A 144 -7.30 -18.84 14.15
N LYS A 145 -7.40 -20.04 14.77
CA LYS A 145 -6.50 -20.47 15.84
C LYS A 145 -5.03 -20.36 15.44
N ASN A 146 -4.70 -20.82 14.24
CA ASN A 146 -3.32 -20.77 13.76
C ASN A 146 -2.79 -19.33 13.65
N TYR A 147 -3.62 -18.36 13.20
CA TYR A 147 -3.24 -16.95 13.17
C TYR A 147 -3.11 -16.35 14.56
N ILE A 148 -4.00 -16.69 15.49
CA ILE A 148 -3.89 -16.26 16.89
C ILE A 148 -2.54 -16.73 17.45
N ILE A 149 -2.23 -18.03 17.37
CA ILE A 149 -0.98 -18.59 17.88
C ILE A 149 0.22 -17.96 17.18
N LYS A 150 0.16 -17.77 15.86
CA LYS A 150 1.25 -17.13 15.09
C LYS A 150 1.59 -15.77 15.67
N TYR A 151 0.60 -14.91 15.84
CA TYR A 151 0.84 -13.55 16.31
C TYR A 151 1.14 -13.50 17.80
N SER A 152 0.35 -14.16 18.64
CA SER A 152 0.46 -14.02 20.09
C SER A 152 1.57 -14.87 20.73
N GLU A 153 2.04 -15.95 20.06
CA GLU A 153 2.97 -16.91 20.69
C GLU A 153 4.25 -17.13 19.89
N LYS A 154 4.20 -17.02 18.54
CA LYS A 154 5.36 -17.34 17.69
C LYS A 154 6.15 -16.11 17.25
N MET A 155 5.58 -14.90 17.39
CA MET A 155 6.20 -13.65 16.95
C MET A 155 6.17 -12.55 18.04
N PRO A 156 6.46 -12.85 19.32
CA PRO A 156 6.24 -11.90 20.43
C PRO A 156 7.03 -10.60 20.25
N SER A 157 8.29 -10.65 19.82
CA SER A 157 9.13 -9.46 19.61
C SER A 157 8.61 -8.60 18.48
N SER A 158 8.27 -9.19 17.32
CA SER A 158 7.71 -8.45 16.20
C SER A 158 6.37 -7.81 16.56
N ILE A 159 5.53 -8.52 17.29
CA ILE A 159 4.26 -8.00 17.78
C ILE A 159 4.47 -6.88 18.80
N GLY A 160 5.47 -6.98 19.68
CA GLY A 160 5.83 -5.91 20.60
C GLY A 160 6.12 -4.59 19.86
N ASN A 161 6.92 -4.66 18.79
CA ASN A 161 7.22 -3.50 17.95
C ASN A 161 5.97 -2.94 17.23
N ILE A 162 5.14 -3.83 16.66
CA ILE A 162 3.88 -3.45 16.01
C ILE A 162 2.93 -2.76 16.99
N LEU A 163 2.80 -3.30 18.20
CA LEU A 163 1.96 -2.72 19.24
C LEU A 163 2.49 -1.35 19.68
N GLY A 164 3.80 -1.16 19.76
CA GLY A 164 4.37 0.16 20.03
C GLY A 164 3.97 1.20 18.99
N LEU A 165 4.06 0.86 17.70
CA LEU A 165 3.57 1.73 16.62
C LEU A 165 2.04 1.92 16.69
N TYR A 166 1.29 0.87 16.99
CA TYR A 166 -0.15 0.98 17.16
C TYR A 166 -0.52 1.97 18.29
N GLU A 167 0.12 1.88 19.44
CA GLU A 167 -0.07 2.81 20.55
C GLU A 167 0.21 4.27 20.15
N TYR A 168 1.27 4.48 19.34
CA TYR A 168 1.62 5.80 18.81
C TYR A 168 0.55 6.37 17.87
N TYR A 169 0.06 5.57 16.91
CA TYR A 169 -0.92 6.03 15.92
C TYR A 169 -2.37 5.94 16.41
N LYS A 170 -2.64 5.19 17.49
CA LYS A 170 -3.99 4.93 18.00
C LYS A 170 -4.84 6.19 18.21
N PRO A 171 -4.36 7.28 18.87
CA PRO A 171 -5.19 8.47 19.09
C PRO A 171 -5.70 9.09 17.78
N TYR A 172 -4.89 9.06 16.75
CA TYR A 172 -5.26 9.60 15.43
C TYR A 172 -6.22 8.68 14.68
N PHE A 173 -6.01 7.37 14.79
CA PHE A 173 -6.92 6.42 14.18
C PHE A 173 -8.27 6.40 14.90
N ASP A 174 -8.29 6.56 16.21
CA ASP A 174 -9.54 6.71 16.98
C ASP A 174 -10.33 7.91 16.44
N GLU A 175 -9.71 9.10 16.33
CA GLU A 175 -10.36 10.29 15.80
C GLU A 175 -10.91 10.09 14.37
N ILE A 176 -10.11 9.47 13.48
CA ILE A 176 -10.52 9.23 12.09
C ILE A 176 -11.69 8.25 12.04
N PHE A 177 -11.56 7.09 12.70
CA PHE A 177 -12.56 6.04 12.65
C PHE A 177 -13.88 6.48 13.31
N ASP A 178 -13.80 7.23 14.41
CA ASP A 178 -14.99 7.84 15.06
C ASP A 178 -15.68 8.82 14.12
N ARG A 179 -14.93 9.67 13.41
CA ARG A 179 -15.47 10.63 12.43
C ARG A 179 -16.25 9.95 11.31
N TYR A 180 -15.82 8.76 10.89
CA TYR A 180 -16.50 7.95 9.87
C TYR A 180 -17.50 6.94 10.47
N ASN A 181 -17.71 6.97 11.80
CA ASN A 181 -18.59 6.05 12.53
C ASN A 181 -18.28 4.57 12.23
N MET A 182 -16.98 4.21 12.27
CA MET A 182 -16.44 2.91 11.91
C MET A 182 -16.16 2.06 13.15
N PRO A 183 -16.33 0.73 13.09
CA PRO A 183 -15.87 -0.17 14.14
C PRO A 183 -14.38 0.00 14.43
N GLU A 184 -14.03 0.14 15.72
CA GLU A 184 -12.63 0.32 16.13
C GLU A 184 -11.73 -0.87 15.77
N GLU A 185 -12.31 -2.05 15.66
CA GLU A 185 -11.64 -3.29 15.28
C GLU A 185 -10.91 -3.19 13.93
N LEU A 186 -11.45 -2.39 13.01
CA LEU A 186 -10.89 -2.25 11.65
C LEU A 186 -9.49 -1.62 11.63
N LYS A 187 -9.06 -0.99 12.74
CA LYS A 187 -7.67 -0.51 12.91
C LYS A 187 -6.66 -1.66 12.84
N ALA A 188 -7.06 -2.89 13.20
CA ALA A 188 -6.21 -4.08 13.05
C ALA A 188 -5.79 -4.37 11.60
N MET A 189 -6.49 -3.81 10.61
CA MET A 189 -6.13 -3.97 9.21
C MET A 189 -4.77 -3.36 8.89
N ALA A 190 -4.38 -2.24 9.49
CA ALA A 190 -3.05 -1.66 9.30
C ALA A 190 -1.92 -2.60 9.76
N ILE A 191 -2.19 -3.48 10.72
CA ILE A 191 -1.25 -4.53 11.16
C ILE A 191 -1.07 -5.58 10.08
N ILE A 192 -2.16 -6.11 9.53
CA ILE A 192 -2.08 -7.18 8.53
C ILE A 192 -1.64 -6.68 7.15
N GLU A 193 -1.83 -5.40 6.84
CA GLU A 193 -1.40 -4.80 5.57
C GLU A 193 0.12 -4.52 5.54
N SER A 194 0.65 -3.96 6.61
CA SER A 194 2.04 -3.46 6.60
C SER A 194 2.78 -3.62 7.92
N ALA A 195 2.20 -4.32 8.91
CA ALA A 195 2.71 -4.30 10.28
C ALA A 195 2.87 -2.87 10.84
N MET A 196 1.94 -1.97 10.51
CA MET A 196 1.94 -0.53 10.88
C MET A 196 3.05 0.31 10.22
N ASN A 197 3.68 -0.18 9.13
CA ASN A 197 4.78 0.52 8.47
C ASN A 197 4.29 1.57 7.45
N PRO A 198 4.46 2.88 7.67
CA PRO A 198 4.04 3.91 6.73
C PRO A 198 4.86 3.93 5.43
N LEU A 199 6.06 3.33 5.41
CA LEU A 199 6.94 3.28 4.25
C LEU A 199 6.86 1.96 3.47
N ALA A 200 5.99 1.03 3.88
CA ALA A 200 5.88 -0.28 3.26
C ALA A 200 5.57 -0.19 1.76
N VAL A 201 6.24 -1.02 0.97
CA VAL A 201 6.02 -1.14 -0.48
C VAL A 201 5.92 -2.62 -0.85
N SER A 202 4.76 -3.07 -1.31
CA SER A 202 4.58 -4.45 -1.75
C SER A 202 5.18 -4.70 -3.13
N ARG A 203 5.43 -5.98 -3.46
CA ARG A 203 5.86 -6.41 -4.80
C ARG A 203 4.87 -6.00 -5.90
N ALA A 204 3.59 -5.90 -5.59
CA ALA A 204 2.55 -5.43 -6.51
C ALA A 204 2.52 -3.89 -6.64
N GLY A 205 3.25 -3.18 -5.77
CA GLY A 205 3.37 -1.72 -5.75
C GLY A 205 2.26 -1.03 -4.96
N ALA A 206 1.61 -1.72 -4.06
CA ALA A 206 0.86 -1.07 -2.98
C ALA A 206 1.84 -0.35 -2.06
N LYS A 207 1.44 0.77 -1.46
CA LYS A 207 2.31 1.58 -0.61
C LYS A 207 1.61 2.06 0.66
N GLY A 208 2.45 2.28 1.67
CA GLY A 208 2.08 2.90 2.93
C GLY A 208 1.47 1.91 3.92
N MET A 209 1.12 2.43 5.08
CA MET A 209 0.58 1.66 6.20
C MET A 209 -0.68 0.87 5.82
N TRP A 210 -1.50 1.44 4.94
CA TRP A 210 -2.77 0.87 4.47
C TRP A 210 -2.69 0.21 3.10
N GLN A 211 -1.47 0.01 2.56
CA GLN A 211 -1.18 -0.71 1.32
C GLN A 211 -2.06 -0.34 0.11
N PHE A 212 -2.29 0.96 -0.10
CA PHE A 212 -3.07 1.40 -1.25
C PHE A 212 -2.37 1.15 -2.58
N MET A 213 -3.08 0.49 -3.49
CA MET A 213 -2.70 0.48 -4.90
C MET A 213 -2.91 1.86 -5.52
N TYR A 214 -2.08 2.24 -6.50
CA TYR A 214 -2.12 3.56 -7.14
C TYR A 214 -3.52 3.98 -7.60
N SER A 215 -4.23 3.09 -8.32
CA SER A 215 -5.57 3.38 -8.84
C SER A 215 -6.60 3.60 -7.74
N THR A 216 -6.57 2.76 -6.70
CA THR A 216 -7.48 2.85 -5.56
C THR A 216 -7.21 4.13 -4.76
N ALA A 217 -5.95 4.44 -4.50
CA ALA A 217 -5.54 5.68 -3.84
C ALA A 217 -6.12 6.94 -4.53
N LYS A 218 -6.06 6.98 -5.86
CA LYS A 218 -6.62 8.10 -6.63
C LYS A 218 -8.15 8.19 -6.56
N ILE A 219 -8.85 7.06 -6.47
CA ILE A 219 -10.31 7.03 -6.30
C ILE A 219 -10.71 7.64 -4.96
N TYR A 220 -9.95 7.35 -3.89
CA TYR A 220 -10.17 7.86 -2.54
C TYR A 220 -9.44 9.18 -2.25
N GLY A 221 -9.05 9.92 -3.29
CA GLY A 221 -8.59 11.30 -3.21
C GLY A 221 -7.14 11.48 -2.78
N LEU A 222 -6.36 10.41 -2.58
CA LEU A 222 -4.95 10.51 -2.24
C LEU A 222 -4.15 11.11 -3.40
N GLN A 223 -3.38 12.14 -3.11
CA GLN A 223 -2.51 12.78 -4.08
C GLN A 223 -1.24 11.94 -4.29
N ILE A 224 -0.92 11.71 -5.56
CA ILE A 224 0.31 11.03 -5.98
C ILE A 224 0.85 11.77 -7.19
N ASP A 225 2.00 12.43 -7.02
CA ASP A 225 2.71 13.15 -8.08
C ASP A 225 4.23 13.07 -7.89
N SER A 226 4.99 13.95 -8.53
CA SER A 226 6.46 13.95 -8.45
C SER A 226 6.99 14.32 -7.05
N PHE A 227 6.26 15.13 -6.29
CA PHE A 227 6.70 15.64 -4.98
C PHE A 227 6.00 14.95 -3.81
N VAL A 228 4.81 14.40 -4.02
CA VAL A 228 3.96 13.89 -2.95
C VAL A 228 3.46 12.48 -3.28
N ASP A 229 3.41 11.61 -2.28
CA ASP A 229 2.71 10.32 -2.32
C ASP A 229 1.94 10.14 -1.01
N GLU A 230 0.68 10.59 -0.96
CA GLU A 230 -0.15 10.56 0.25
C GLU A 230 -0.53 9.14 0.71
N ARG A 231 -0.17 8.09 -0.04
CA ARG A 231 -0.26 6.70 0.45
C ARG A 231 0.69 6.45 1.61
N LEU A 232 1.79 7.22 1.67
CA LEU A 232 2.79 7.14 2.74
C LEU A 232 2.39 8.00 3.95
N ASP A 233 1.43 8.93 3.82
CA ASP A 233 0.90 9.71 4.95
C ASP A 233 -0.04 8.81 5.79
N PRO A 234 0.31 8.44 7.04
CA PRO A 234 -0.51 7.54 7.85
C PRO A 234 -1.93 8.06 8.08
N TYR A 235 -2.08 9.37 8.20
CA TYR A 235 -3.36 10.04 8.50
C TYR A 235 -4.26 10.09 7.27
N LYS A 236 -3.72 10.55 6.13
CA LYS A 236 -4.47 10.61 4.87
C LYS A 236 -4.83 9.23 4.35
N ALA A 237 -3.91 8.29 4.47
CA ALA A 237 -4.18 6.92 4.08
C ALA A 237 -5.23 6.25 4.99
N ALA A 238 -5.26 6.56 6.30
CA ALA A 238 -6.31 6.08 7.21
C ALA A 238 -7.69 6.64 6.85
N GLU A 239 -7.78 7.95 6.51
CA GLU A 239 -9.03 8.54 6.01
C GLU A 239 -9.54 7.83 4.75
N ALA A 240 -8.64 7.58 3.79
CA ALA A 240 -8.97 6.87 2.57
C ALA A 240 -9.39 5.41 2.84
N ALA A 241 -8.75 4.73 3.80
CA ALA A 241 -9.09 3.37 4.19
C ALA A 241 -10.47 3.30 4.85
N ALA A 242 -10.79 4.25 5.73
CA ALA A 242 -12.12 4.35 6.34
C ALA A 242 -13.20 4.54 5.28
N GLN A 243 -13.00 5.44 4.31
CA GLN A 243 -13.93 5.65 3.20
C GLN A 243 -14.11 4.39 2.33
N TYR A 244 -13.00 3.71 2.00
CA TYR A 244 -13.07 2.45 1.24
C TYR A 244 -13.90 1.40 1.98
N LEU A 245 -13.65 1.22 3.26
CA LEU A 245 -14.32 0.21 4.08
C LEU A 245 -15.80 0.55 4.28
N GLN A 246 -16.14 1.83 4.41
CA GLN A 246 -17.52 2.28 4.46
C GLN A 246 -18.26 1.96 3.15
N ASP A 247 -17.68 2.34 1.98
CA ASP A 247 -18.24 2.02 0.66
C ASP A 247 -18.40 0.49 0.49
N ALA A 248 -17.43 -0.29 0.97
CA ALA A 248 -17.48 -1.75 0.90
C ALA A 248 -18.60 -2.32 1.81
N TYR A 249 -18.76 -1.77 2.99
CA TYR A 249 -19.84 -2.16 3.89
C TYR A 249 -21.21 -1.80 3.30
N GLU A 250 -21.36 -0.65 2.66
CA GLU A 250 -22.59 -0.28 1.93
C GLU A 250 -22.94 -1.30 0.82
N ILE A 251 -21.92 -1.84 0.14
CA ILE A 251 -22.11 -2.85 -0.91
C ILE A 251 -22.51 -4.21 -0.33
N PHE A 252 -21.87 -4.63 0.74
CA PHE A 252 -21.96 -6.01 1.22
C PHE A 252 -22.90 -6.18 2.43
N GLY A 253 -23.09 -5.15 3.26
CA GLY A 253 -23.84 -5.21 4.51
C GLY A 253 -23.19 -6.11 5.58
N ASP A 254 -21.92 -6.49 5.37
CA ASP A 254 -21.17 -7.39 6.23
C ASP A 254 -19.69 -6.97 6.29
N TRP A 255 -19.15 -6.80 7.49
CA TRP A 255 -17.76 -6.35 7.68
C TRP A 255 -16.74 -7.38 7.23
N ASN A 256 -16.99 -8.68 7.39
CA ASN A 256 -16.03 -9.69 6.92
C ASN A 256 -15.91 -9.68 5.40
N LEU A 257 -17.00 -9.39 4.68
CA LEU A 257 -16.99 -9.23 3.24
C LEU A 257 -16.34 -7.90 2.82
N ALA A 258 -16.55 -6.83 3.58
CA ALA A 258 -15.86 -5.55 3.37
C ALA A 258 -14.35 -5.70 3.55
N ILE A 259 -13.91 -6.37 4.63
CA ILE A 259 -12.51 -6.71 4.90
C ILE A 259 -11.92 -7.55 3.75
N ALA A 260 -12.62 -8.61 3.33
CA ALA A 260 -12.18 -9.44 2.20
C ALA A 260 -12.06 -8.63 0.90
N SER A 261 -12.97 -7.68 0.67
CA SER A 261 -12.95 -6.83 -0.52
C SER A 261 -11.78 -5.85 -0.53
N TYR A 262 -11.29 -5.43 0.63
CA TYR A 262 -10.12 -4.57 0.74
C TYR A 262 -8.88 -5.25 0.12
N ASN A 263 -8.70 -6.53 0.40
CA ASN A 263 -7.60 -7.34 -0.14
C ASN A 263 -7.77 -7.68 -1.63
N CYS A 264 -8.93 -8.22 -2.03
CA CYS A 264 -9.09 -8.73 -3.40
C CYS A 264 -9.95 -7.87 -4.33
N GLY A 265 -10.57 -6.82 -3.80
CA GLY A 265 -11.53 -5.98 -4.52
C GLY A 265 -12.94 -6.55 -4.53
N ALA A 266 -13.94 -5.67 -4.50
CA ALA A 266 -15.38 -6.02 -4.48
C ALA A 266 -15.79 -6.97 -5.62
N GLY A 267 -15.16 -6.87 -6.79
CA GLY A 267 -15.44 -7.74 -7.93
C GLY A 267 -15.15 -9.22 -7.67
N ASN A 268 -14.10 -9.56 -6.92
CA ASN A 268 -13.76 -10.94 -6.58
C ASN A 268 -14.68 -11.48 -5.49
N VAL A 269 -15.02 -10.67 -4.49
CA VAL A 269 -16.03 -11.03 -3.48
C VAL A 269 -17.38 -11.33 -4.14
N ASN A 270 -17.85 -10.47 -5.05
CA ASN A 270 -19.08 -10.70 -5.80
C ASN A 270 -19.04 -11.97 -6.67
N LYS A 271 -17.88 -12.33 -7.24
CA LYS A 271 -17.72 -13.63 -7.93
C LYS A 271 -17.86 -14.81 -6.96
N ALA A 272 -17.26 -14.71 -5.77
CA ALA A 272 -17.37 -15.74 -4.74
C ALA A 272 -18.81 -15.91 -4.26
N ILE A 273 -19.54 -14.80 -4.01
CA ILE A 273 -20.97 -14.81 -3.68
C ILE A 273 -21.78 -15.56 -4.75
N ARG A 274 -21.59 -15.22 -6.04
CA ARG A 274 -22.32 -15.92 -7.13
C ARG A 274 -22.00 -17.40 -7.24
N ARG A 275 -20.76 -17.81 -6.89
CA ARG A 275 -20.33 -19.21 -6.98
C ARG A 275 -20.80 -20.05 -5.79
N SER A 276 -20.79 -19.46 -4.60
CA SER A 276 -21.23 -20.15 -3.37
C SER A 276 -22.74 -20.12 -3.18
N GLY A 277 -23.42 -19.12 -3.74
CA GLY A 277 -24.84 -18.86 -3.44
C GLY A 277 -25.09 -18.29 -2.05
N SER A 278 -24.05 -17.90 -1.31
CA SER A 278 -24.10 -17.39 0.07
C SER A 278 -23.48 -16.01 0.17
N ARG A 279 -23.76 -15.31 1.29
CA ARG A 279 -23.08 -14.08 1.71
C ARG A 279 -22.30 -14.25 3.02
N GLN A 280 -22.15 -15.48 3.51
CA GLN A 280 -21.35 -15.78 4.68
C GLN A 280 -19.89 -16.00 4.28
N PHE A 281 -18.94 -15.32 4.93
CA PHE A 281 -17.50 -15.35 4.57
C PHE A 281 -16.98 -16.79 4.43
N TRP A 282 -17.33 -17.70 5.35
CA TRP A 282 -16.81 -19.07 5.34
C TRP A 282 -17.40 -19.94 4.22
N ASP A 283 -18.59 -19.62 3.73
CA ASP A 283 -19.15 -20.26 2.54
C ASP A 283 -18.46 -19.76 1.26
N LEU A 284 -17.98 -18.51 1.29
CA LEU A 284 -17.22 -17.92 0.20
C LEU A 284 -15.76 -18.38 0.18
N TYR A 285 -15.22 -18.81 1.33
CA TYR A 285 -13.81 -19.11 1.55
C TYR A 285 -13.17 -19.95 0.44
N PRO A 286 -13.73 -21.09 -0.03
CA PRO A 286 -13.12 -21.89 -1.10
C PRO A 286 -13.13 -21.18 -2.47
N TYR A 287 -13.96 -20.16 -2.66
CA TYR A 287 -14.12 -19.43 -3.92
C TYR A 287 -13.34 -18.11 -3.96
N LEU A 288 -12.83 -17.67 -2.83
CA LEU A 288 -11.97 -16.48 -2.71
C LEU A 288 -10.56 -16.75 -3.25
N PRO A 289 -9.83 -15.73 -3.72
CA PRO A 289 -8.40 -15.84 -3.99
C PRO A 289 -7.65 -16.39 -2.78
N ARG A 290 -6.59 -17.17 -3.00
CA ARG A 290 -5.83 -17.84 -1.91
C ARG A 290 -5.36 -16.86 -0.83
N GLU A 291 -4.79 -15.73 -1.23
CA GLU A 291 -4.36 -14.66 -0.31
C GLU A 291 -5.51 -14.15 0.54
N THR A 292 -6.68 -13.94 -0.05
CA THR A 292 -7.87 -13.41 0.64
C THR A 292 -8.47 -14.39 1.63
N ARG A 293 -8.29 -15.70 1.43
CA ARG A 293 -8.73 -16.72 2.41
C ARG A 293 -8.06 -16.53 3.76
N GLY A 294 -6.75 -16.28 3.76
CA GLY A 294 -6.01 -16.01 4.98
C GLY A 294 -6.24 -14.62 5.59
N TYR A 295 -6.73 -13.67 4.81
CA TYR A 295 -6.83 -12.28 5.22
C TYR A 295 -7.83 -12.05 6.36
N GLY A 296 -9.06 -12.59 6.26
CA GLY A 296 -10.04 -12.54 7.34
C GLY A 296 -9.58 -13.23 8.64
N PRO A 297 -9.09 -14.48 8.60
CA PRO A 297 -8.47 -15.12 9.75
C PRO A 297 -7.30 -14.36 10.35
N ALA A 298 -6.43 -13.75 9.52
CA ALA A 298 -5.32 -12.92 9.98
C ALA A 298 -5.81 -11.66 10.72
N PHE A 299 -6.89 -11.05 10.23
CA PHE A 299 -7.55 -9.93 10.91
C PHE A 299 -8.02 -10.32 12.32
N VAL A 300 -8.69 -11.46 12.47
CA VAL A 300 -9.13 -11.96 13.79
C VAL A 300 -7.92 -12.23 14.69
N GLY A 301 -6.85 -12.83 14.16
CA GLY A 301 -5.62 -13.09 14.90
C GLY A 301 -4.92 -11.81 15.37
N ALA A 302 -4.82 -10.80 14.51
CA ALA A 302 -4.25 -9.49 14.84
C ALA A 302 -5.07 -8.79 15.92
N LEU A 303 -6.40 -8.73 15.74
CA LEU A 303 -7.33 -8.10 16.70
C LEU A 303 -7.27 -8.79 18.06
N TYR A 304 -7.30 -10.14 18.10
CA TYR A 304 -7.12 -10.90 19.32
C TYR A 304 -5.82 -10.51 20.03
N THR A 305 -4.73 -10.47 19.29
CA THR A 305 -3.41 -10.17 19.86
C THR A 305 -3.33 -8.72 20.37
N MET A 306 -3.91 -7.76 19.65
CA MET A 306 -4.04 -6.37 20.12
C MET A 306 -4.77 -6.25 21.45
N LYS A 307 -5.77 -7.11 21.70
CA LYS A 307 -6.57 -7.08 22.91
C LYS A 307 -5.93 -7.83 24.08
N TYR A 308 -5.29 -8.97 23.80
CA TYR A 308 -4.80 -9.92 24.79
C TYR A 308 -3.28 -10.10 24.82
N TYR A 309 -2.53 -9.12 24.31
CA TYR A 309 -1.06 -9.20 24.28
C TYR A 309 -0.43 -9.37 25.67
N LYS A 310 -1.04 -8.78 26.71
CA LYS A 310 -0.56 -8.87 28.10
C LYS A 310 -0.65 -10.29 28.63
N GLU A 311 -1.74 -10.99 28.33
CA GLU A 311 -2.00 -12.38 28.72
C GLU A 311 -1.05 -13.37 28.03
N HIS A 312 -0.43 -12.94 26.92
CA HIS A 312 0.61 -13.68 26.22
C HIS A 312 2.04 -13.18 26.57
N GLY A 313 2.17 -12.30 27.58
CA GLY A 313 3.47 -11.80 28.05
C GLY A 313 4.16 -10.85 27.05
N ILE A 314 3.44 -10.37 26.03
CA ILE A 314 3.97 -9.43 25.05
C ILE A 314 3.98 -8.02 25.66
N LYS A 315 5.06 -7.29 25.45
CA LYS A 315 5.16 -5.88 25.87
C LYS A 315 5.32 -5.01 24.62
N PRO A 316 4.50 -3.95 24.46
CA PRO A 316 4.72 -2.97 23.41
C PRO A 316 6.12 -2.35 23.55
N THR A 317 6.86 -2.30 22.46
CA THR A 317 8.17 -1.65 22.41
C THR A 317 7.95 -0.15 22.22
N PRO A 318 8.50 0.71 23.09
CA PRO A 318 8.41 2.15 22.90
C PRO A 318 8.93 2.56 21.53
N VAL A 319 8.18 3.42 20.84
CA VAL A 319 8.57 3.93 19.52
C VAL A 319 9.28 5.26 19.69
N ALA A 320 10.44 5.38 19.08
CA ALA A 320 11.23 6.61 19.10
C ALA A 320 10.71 7.64 18.08
N LEU A 321 9.41 7.93 18.13
CA LEU A 321 8.77 9.01 17.41
C LEU A 321 8.39 10.12 18.38
N PRO A 322 8.58 11.41 18.03
CA PRO A 322 8.28 12.50 18.94
C PRO A 322 6.79 12.59 19.26
N THR A 323 6.48 12.80 20.52
CA THR A 323 5.14 13.14 21.03
C THR A 323 5.27 14.20 22.11
N PRO A 324 4.46 15.27 22.10
CA PRO A 324 3.45 15.62 21.09
C PRO A 324 4.04 16.20 19.80
N ILE A 325 3.23 16.22 18.75
CA ILE A 325 3.54 16.83 17.46
C ILE A 325 2.59 18.00 17.18
N ASP A 326 3.10 19.02 16.49
CA ASP A 326 2.31 20.11 15.92
C ASP A 326 2.20 20.02 14.42
N THR A 327 1.18 20.70 13.85
CA THR A 327 0.93 20.78 12.42
C THR A 327 0.95 22.22 11.94
N PHE A 328 1.69 22.47 10.85
CA PHE A 328 1.80 23.77 10.22
C PHE A 328 1.30 23.71 8.77
N LYS A 329 0.59 24.75 8.36
CA LYS A 329 0.12 24.92 6.98
C LYS A 329 1.19 25.59 6.15
N ILE A 330 1.68 24.88 5.15
CA ILE A 330 2.77 25.33 4.27
C ILE A 330 2.19 25.74 2.92
N ASN A 331 2.32 27.01 2.58
CA ASN A 331 1.81 27.63 1.35
C ASN A 331 2.91 28.14 0.39
N LYS A 332 4.17 27.83 0.70
CA LYS A 332 5.35 28.10 -0.14
C LYS A 332 6.17 26.84 -0.28
N MET A 333 7.06 26.77 -1.27
CA MET A 333 8.02 25.66 -1.36
C MET A 333 8.91 25.64 -0.13
N LEU A 334 9.03 24.48 0.49
CA LEU A 334 9.86 24.26 1.68
C LEU A 334 10.60 22.94 1.57
N HIS A 335 11.90 22.97 1.83
CA HIS A 335 12.72 21.76 1.90
C HIS A 335 12.98 21.39 3.37
N LEU A 336 12.82 20.14 3.77
CA LEU A 336 13.00 19.71 5.16
C LEU A 336 14.39 20.07 5.72
N LYS A 337 15.42 20.06 4.86
CA LYS A 337 16.77 20.52 5.26
C LYS A 337 16.85 22.00 5.63
N GLN A 338 15.97 22.86 5.12
CA GLN A 338 15.94 24.26 5.56
C GLN A 338 15.52 24.35 7.02
N ILE A 339 14.56 23.55 7.45
CA ILE A 339 14.12 23.44 8.85
C ILE A 339 15.26 22.89 9.70
N ASN A 340 15.85 21.76 9.29
CA ASN A 340 16.97 21.13 9.98
C ASN A 340 18.17 22.09 10.15
N GLU A 341 18.59 22.78 9.08
CA GLU A 341 19.78 23.63 9.09
C GLU A 341 19.58 24.96 9.84
N VAL A 342 18.34 25.46 9.99
CA VAL A 342 18.05 26.74 10.67
C VAL A 342 17.69 26.56 12.14
N ILE A 343 16.83 25.61 12.46
CA ILE A 343 16.34 25.42 13.82
C ILE A 343 16.73 24.07 14.45
N GLY A 344 17.52 23.26 13.75
CA GLY A 344 18.15 22.07 14.32
C GLY A 344 17.26 20.84 14.49
N VAL A 345 16.03 20.83 13.93
CA VAL A 345 15.17 19.62 13.98
C VAL A 345 15.89 18.47 13.27
N PRO A 346 16.05 17.28 13.87
CA PRO A 346 16.68 16.15 13.22
C PRO A 346 15.98 15.81 11.89
N LEU A 347 16.76 15.67 10.81
CA LEU A 347 16.20 15.47 9.48
C LEU A 347 15.37 14.19 9.38
N ASP A 348 15.79 13.15 10.10
CA ASP A 348 15.11 11.87 10.08
C ASP A 348 13.77 11.91 10.85
N GLU A 349 13.68 12.69 11.93
CA GLU A 349 12.38 12.97 12.56
C GLU A 349 11.45 13.70 11.60
N LEU A 350 11.95 14.72 10.90
CA LEU A 350 11.17 15.42 9.87
C LEU A 350 10.66 14.47 8.78
N LYS A 351 11.51 13.56 8.31
CA LYS A 351 11.14 12.56 7.30
C LYS A 351 10.13 11.55 7.84
N ASN A 352 10.33 11.07 9.07
CA ASN A 352 9.45 10.09 9.69
C ASN A 352 8.05 10.66 9.99
N LEU A 353 7.97 11.94 10.37
CA LEU A 353 6.70 12.64 10.57
C LEU A 353 6.01 13.03 9.24
N ASN A 354 6.78 13.14 8.16
CA ASN A 354 6.30 13.63 6.86
C ASN A 354 6.69 12.70 5.70
N PRO A 355 6.42 11.40 5.78
CA PRO A 355 6.92 10.41 4.82
C PRO A 355 6.32 10.56 3.41
N GLN A 356 5.24 11.33 3.27
CA GLN A 356 4.59 11.59 1.99
C GLN A 356 5.39 12.51 1.07
N TYR A 357 6.35 13.31 1.60
CA TYR A 357 7.09 14.27 0.79
C TYR A 357 8.33 13.65 0.16
N LYS A 358 8.26 13.45 -1.15
CA LYS A 358 9.40 12.98 -1.94
C LYS A 358 10.46 14.07 -2.03
N HIS A 359 11.72 13.64 -2.17
CA HIS A 359 12.84 14.56 -2.29
C HIS A 359 12.96 15.56 -1.14
N GLU A 360 12.32 15.29 0.00
CA GLU A 360 12.30 16.18 1.17
C GLU A 360 11.71 17.57 0.87
N ILE A 361 10.85 17.70 -0.17
CA ILE A 361 10.27 18.95 -0.64
C ILE A 361 8.76 18.97 -0.41
N ILE A 362 8.27 20.00 0.29
CA ILE A 362 6.87 20.34 0.42
C ILE A 362 6.52 21.35 -0.67
N PRO A 363 5.68 21.01 -1.66
CA PRO A 363 5.38 21.88 -2.81
C PRO A 363 4.24 22.87 -2.50
N GLY A 364 4.38 23.66 -1.43
CA GLY A 364 3.35 24.57 -0.90
C GLY A 364 2.89 25.67 -1.85
N ASN A 365 3.66 25.94 -2.91
CA ASN A 365 3.28 26.91 -3.95
C ASN A 365 2.14 26.41 -4.88
N SER A 366 1.81 25.13 -4.88
CA SER A 366 0.73 24.56 -5.69
C SER A 366 -0.61 24.54 -4.96
N LYS A 367 -0.58 24.26 -3.68
CA LYS A 367 -1.68 24.30 -2.72
C LYS A 367 -1.11 24.30 -1.31
N GLU A 368 -1.95 24.44 -0.32
CA GLU A 368 -1.57 24.30 1.09
C GLU A 368 -1.31 22.82 1.42
N TYR A 369 -0.20 22.55 2.13
CA TYR A 369 0.21 21.24 2.63
C TYR A 369 0.45 21.29 4.13
N ILE A 370 0.43 20.13 4.79
CA ILE A 370 0.65 20.00 6.22
C ILE A 370 2.09 19.54 6.48
N LEU A 371 2.84 20.32 7.25
CA LEU A 371 4.10 19.93 7.87
C LEU A 371 3.81 19.49 9.31
N ARG A 372 4.35 18.35 9.73
CA ARG A 372 4.34 17.90 11.11
C ARG A 372 5.73 18.09 11.73
N LEU A 373 5.76 18.69 12.89
CA LEU A 373 7.00 18.93 13.67
C LEU A 373 6.83 18.41 15.10
N PRO A 374 7.93 18.01 15.76
CA PRO A 374 7.91 17.83 17.21
C PRO A 374 7.51 19.14 17.89
N TYR A 375 6.61 19.08 18.85
CA TYR A 375 6.08 20.25 19.57
C TYR A 375 7.19 21.17 20.15
N SER A 376 8.30 20.56 20.61
CA SER A 376 9.45 21.30 21.16
C SER A 376 10.07 22.32 20.19
N TYR A 377 9.86 22.15 18.87
CA TYR A 377 10.39 23.06 17.84
C TYR A 377 9.34 24.03 17.28
N SER A 378 8.09 24.00 17.75
CA SER A 378 7.00 24.81 17.20
C SER A 378 7.25 26.30 17.31
N ASN A 379 7.69 26.78 18.49
CA ASN A 379 8.02 28.20 18.69
C ASN A 379 9.18 28.64 17.81
N ALA A 380 10.25 27.82 17.75
CA ALA A 380 11.42 28.13 16.92
C ALA A 380 11.04 28.18 15.42
N PHE A 381 10.13 27.30 14.96
CA PHE A 381 9.64 27.33 13.58
C PHE A 381 8.89 28.64 13.29
N ILE A 382 8.00 29.09 14.18
CA ILE A 382 7.24 30.33 14.02
C ILE A 382 8.18 31.54 14.02
N GLU A 383 9.10 31.61 14.99
CA GLU A 383 10.04 32.74 15.13
C GLU A 383 11.01 32.85 13.94
N HIS A 384 11.39 31.74 13.34
CA HIS A 384 12.38 31.70 12.27
C HIS A 384 11.80 31.40 10.89
N GLU A 385 10.46 31.44 10.73
CA GLU A 385 9.78 31.04 9.48
C GLU A 385 10.38 31.70 8.24
N ASP A 386 10.53 33.03 8.24
CA ASP A 386 11.13 33.77 7.12
C ASP A 386 12.59 33.39 6.84
N SER A 387 13.35 33.10 7.88
CA SER A 387 14.75 32.67 7.76
C SER A 387 14.85 31.28 7.17
N ILE A 388 13.95 30.38 7.58
CA ILE A 388 13.84 29.02 7.04
C ILE A 388 13.56 29.07 5.56
N TYR A 389 12.54 29.81 5.10
CA TYR A 389 12.22 29.90 3.68
C TYR A 389 13.32 30.51 2.83
N ARG A 390 14.11 31.46 3.36
CA ARG A 390 15.23 32.08 2.67
C ARG A 390 16.51 31.25 2.64
N HIS A 391 16.64 30.35 3.63
CA HIS A 391 17.89 29.59 3.79
C HIS A 391 18.19 28.70 2.59
N LYS A 392 19.28 29.03 1.86
CA LYS A 392 19.75 28.27 0.67
C LYS A 392 18.64 27.94 -0.35
N ALA A 393 17.64 28.81 -0.49
CA ALA A 393 16.48 28.58 -1.37
C ALA A 393 16.93 28.28 -2.83
N ASP A 394 17.89 29.05 -3.35
CA ASP A 394 18.42 28.86 -4.72
C ASP A 394 19.08 27.48 -4.90
N LYS A 395 19.67 26.93 -3.83
CA LYS A 395 20.27 25.59 -3.86
C LYS A 395 19.20 24.50 -3.88
N TYR A 396 18.21 24.59 -2.98
CA TYR A 396 17.19 23.55 -2.81
C TYR A 396 16.13 23.60 -3.91
N PHE A 397 15.84 24.78 -4.45
CA PHE A 397 14.81 24.99 -5.47
C PHE A 397 15.40 25.41 -6.81
N ASN A 398 16.58 24.86 -7.15
CA ASN A 398 17.18 25.10 -8.47
C ASN A 398 16.19 24.70 -9.58
N PRO A 399 15.88 25.60 -10.54
CA PRO A 399 14.89 25.34 -11.58
C PRO A 399 15.17 24.09 -12.43
N VAL A 400 16.44 23.76 -12.65
CA VAL A 400 16.84 22.55 -13.39
C VAL A 400 16.49 21.30 -12.61
N THR A 401 16.79 21.28 -11.30
CA THR A 401 16.45 20.17 -10.40
C THR A 401 14.94 20.00 -10.27
N LEU A 402 14.21 21.10 -10.03
CA LEU A 402 12.75 21.05 -9.94
C LEU A 402 12.10 20.54 -11.22
N LYS A 403 12.58 21.01 -12.38
CA LYS A 403 12.10 20.54 -13.67
C LYS A 403 12.40 19.04 -13.87
N SER A 404 13.60 18.59 -13.50
CA SER A 404 13.96 17.16 -13.53
C SER A 404 13.02 16.31 -12.66
N ILE A 405 12.72 16.76 -11.44
CA ILE A 405 11.78 16.10 -10.54
C ILE A 405 10.36 16.08 -11.14
N GLN A 406 9.87 17.22 -11.66
CA GLN A 406 8.55 17.33 -12.28
C GLN A 406 8.41 16.45 -13.53
N GLU A 407 9.48 16.37 -14.33
CA GLU A 407 9.55 15.49 -15.49
C GLU A 407 9.78 14.02 -15.10
N GLY A 408 10.05 13.76 -13.84
CA GLY A 408 10.16 12.43 -13.24
C GLY A 408 11.51 11.77 -13.48
N GLY A 409 12.60 12.54 -13.42
CA GLY A 409 13.96 12.02 -13.53
C GLY A 409 14.32 10.92 -12.51
N ASP A 410 13.59 10.85 -11.41
CA ASP A 410 13.79 9.86 -10.33
C ASP A 410 12.59 8.91 -10.19
N GLY A 411 11.86 8.68 -11.26
CA GLY A 411 10.76 7.70 -11.27
C GLY A 411 11.28 6.28 -10.99
N GLU A 412 10.66 5.56 -10.07
CA GLU A 412 10.96 4.16 -9.79
C GLU A 412 10.86 3.33 -11.08
N GLN A 413 11.99 2.79 -11.53
CA GLN A 413 12.03 1.93 -12.71
C GLN A 413 11.46 0.55 -12.38
N ILE A 414 10.44 0.14 -13.11
CA ILE A 414 9.82 -1.18 -12.99
C ILE A 414 10.01 -1.93 -14.29
N THR A 415 10.44 -3.18 -14.22
CA THR A 415 10.42 -4.09 -15.35
C THR A 415 9.12 -4.88 -15.32
N TYR A 416 8.16 -4.51 -16.17
CA TYR A 416 6.87 -5.17 -16.27
C TYR A 416 6.88 -6.26 -17.35
N ARG A 417 6.43 -7.47 -17.01
CA ARG A 417 6.22 -8.55 -17.99
C ARG A 417 4.76 -8.55 -18.44
N VAL A 418 4.55 -8.32 -19.72
CA VAL A 418 3.22 -8.28 -20.35
C VAL A 418 2.49 -9.61 -20.15
N LYS A 419 1.26 -9.53 -19.64
CA LYS A 419 0.37 -10.68 -19.41
C LYS A 419 -0.68 -10.79 -20.52
N SER A 420 -1.33 -11.95 -20.63
CA SER A 420 -2.46 -12.12 -21.56
C SER A 420 -3.59 -11.13 -21.22
N GLY A 421 -4.12 -10.45 -22.23
CA GLY A 421 -5.14 -9.41 -22.09
C GLY A 421 -4.61 -8.03 -21.66
N ASP A 422 -3.29 -7.81 -21.66
CA ASP A 422 -2.71 -6.49 -21.47
C ASP A 422 -2.60 -5.73 -22.80
N TYR A 423 -2.79 -4.41 -22.70
CA TYR A 423 -2.49 -3.42 -23.74
C TYR A 423 -1.87 -2.18 -23.08
N LEU A 424 -1.13 -1.40 -23.86
CA LEU A 424 -0.37 -0.27 -23.30
C LEU A 424 -1.20 0.70 -22.48
N GLY A 425 -2.47 0.95 -22.86
CA GLY A 425 -3.38 1.83 -22.12
C GLY A 425 -3.71 1.30 -20.72
N LYS A 426 -3.96 -0.01 -20.59
CA LYS A 426 -4.22 -0.67 -19.30
C LYS A 426 -2.98 -0.65 -18.40
N ILE A 427 -1.80 -0.88 -18.99
CA ILE A 427 -0.53 -0.81 -18.28
C ILE A 427 -0.25 0.63 -17.84
N ALA A 428 -0.44 1.63 -18.71
CA ALA A 428 -0.27 3.04 -18.42
C ALA A 428 -1.15 3.49 -17.24
N SER A 429 -2.43 3.10 -17.26
CA SER A 429 -3.37 3.39 -16.16
C SER A 429 -2.94 2.76 -14.83
N ARG A 430 -2.48 1.48 -14.88
CA ARG A 430 -2.02 0.76 -13.68
C ARG A 430 -0.83 1.42 -13.01
N TYR A 431 0.09 1.97 -13.80
CA TYR A 431 1.34 2.55 -13.29
C TYR A 431 1.35 4.09 -13.25
N GLY A 432 0.19 4.72 -13.46
CA GLY A 432 0.06 6.19 -13.38
C GLY A 432 0.90 6.93 -14.40
N THR A 433 1.02 6.37 -15.61
CA THR A 433 1.79 6.94 -16.71
C THR A 433 0.96 7.02 -18.00
N THR A 434 1.55 7.40 -19.10
CA THR A 434 0.89 7.49 -20.41
C THR A 434 1.44 6.46 -21.41
N VAL A 435 0.61 6.07 -22.38
CA VAL A 435 1.03 5.19 -23.48
C VAL A 435 2.24 5.76 -24.22
N ALA A 436 2.25 7.09 -24.45
CA ALA A 436 3.36 7.75 -25.12
C ALA A 436 4.69 7.63 -24.34
N LYS A 437 4.63 7.75 -23.00
CA LYS A 437 5.80 7.56 -22.13
C LYS A 437 6.29 6.11 -22.17
N ILE A 438 5.42 5.12 -22.04
CA ILE A 438 5.81 3.70 -22.11
C ILE A 438 6.47 3.39 -23.46
N LYS A 439 5.89 3.87 -24.57
CA LYS A 439 6.48 3.71 -25.89
C LYS A 439 7.88 4.30 -25.99
N ARG A 440 8.08 5.53 -25.50
CA ARG A 440 9.37 6.20 -25.49
C ARG A 440 10.41 5.45 -24.68
N TRP A 441 10.07 4.99 -23.49
CA TRP A 441 10.98 4.24 -22.61
C TRP A 441 11.42 2.89 -23.16
N ASN A 442 10.61 2.31 -24.05
CA ASN A 442 10.83 0.98 -24.62
C ASN A 442 11.10 0.99 -26.12
N ASN A 443 11.32 2.17 -26.73
CA ASN A 443 11.51 2.35 -28.18
C ASN A 443 10.43 1.66 -29.03
N LEU A 444 9.17 1.65 -28.55
CA LEU A 444 8.08 1.03 -29.28
C LEU A 444 7.56 1.96 -30.38
N LYS A 445 7.55 1.47 -31.61
CA LYS A 445 7.01 2.20 -32.77
C LYS A 445 5.48 2.14 -32.85
N SER A 446 4.87 1.01 -32.44
CA SER A 446 3.42 0.80 -32.40
C SER A 446 2.90 0.63 -30.95
N ASN A 447 1.59 0.43 -30.82
CA ASN A 447 0.97 0.08 -29.54
C ASN A 447 0.95 -1.43 -29.26
N ASP A 448 1.48 -2.22 -30.20
CA ASP A 448 1.45 -3.67 -30.14
C ASP A 448 2.51 -4.18 -29.16
N ILE A 449 2.05 -4.99 -28.23
CA ILE A 449 2.89 -5.65 -27.24
C ILE A 449 2.58 -7.15 -27.21
N ARG A 450 3.58 -7.97 -26.92
CA ARG A 450 3.46 -9.43 -26.91
C ARG A 450 3.41 -9.94 -25.47
N VAL A 451 2.63 -10.99 -25.23
CA VAL A 451 2.62 -11.71 -23.95
C VAL A 451 4.05 -12.18 -23.63
N GLY A 452 4.52 -11.92 -22.41
CA GLY A 452 5.88 -12.22 -21.98
C GLY A 452 6.90 -11.13 -22.28
N GLN A 453 6.58 -10.12 -23.10
CA GLN A 453 7.46 -8.98 -23.38
C GLN A 453 7.76 -8.23 -22.08
N ARG A 454 9.03 -7.84 -21.89
CA ARG A 454 9.44 -7.00 -20.76
C ARG A 454 9.38 -5.53 -21.17
N LEU A 455 8.67 -4.73 -20.39
CA LEU A 455 8.56 -3.29 -20.58
C LEU A 455 9.19 -2.56 -19.40
N ILE A 456 10.04 -1.59 -19.68
CA ILE A 456 10.54 -0.64 -18.68
C ILE A 456 9.46 0.42 -18.48
N ILE A 457 9.05 0.61 -17.24
CA ILE A 457 8.03 1.58 -16.83
C ILE A 457 8.60 2.38 -15.67
N TYR A 458 8.54 3.70 -15.75
CA TYR A 458 8.85 4.56 -14.63
C TYR A 458 7.56 5.01 -13.97
N ARG A 459 7.38 4.60 -12.72
CA ARG A 459 6.18 4.91 -11.94
C ARG A 459 6.21 6.37 -11.53
N GLY A 460 5.21 7.14 -11.97
CA GLY A 460 5.08 8.56 -11.61
C GLY A 460 6.10 9.52 -12.23
N GLY A 461 6.96 9.06 -13.13
CA GLY A 461 8.06 9.85 -13.64
C GLY A 461 8.35 9.73 -15.14
N ASN A 462 9.33 10.52 -15.61
CA ASN A 462 9.98 10.38 -16.91
C ASN A 462 11.32 9.68 -16.73
N ALA A 463 11.75 8.84 -17.70
CA ALA A 463 13.12 8.33 -17.71
C ALA A 463 14.14 9.46 -17.82
N PRO A 464 15.36 9.32 -17.27
CA PRO A 464 16.45 10.24 -17.55
C PRO A 464 16.63 10.34 -19.08
N ALA A 465 16.84 11.56 -19.57
CA ALA A 465 17.07 11.80 -20.98
C ALA A 465 18.37 11.12 -21.40
N THR A 466 18.26 10.00 -22.11
CA THR A 466 19.40 9.49 -22.88
C THR A 466 19.67 10.49 -23.97
N SER A 467 20.82 11.14 -23.91
CA SER A 467 21.34 12.00 -24.96
C SER A 467 21.54 11.18 -26.25
N SER A 468 20.60 11.24 -27.15
CA SER A 468 20.81 10.89 -28.55
C SER A 468 20.66 12.16 -29.37
N SER A 469 21.81 12.65 -29.80
CA SER A 469 21.93 13.68 -30.84
C SER A 469 21.25 13.20 -32.13
N SER A 470 20.38 14.00 -32.69
CA SER A 470 20.40 14.49 -34.04
C SER A 470 19.05 14.82 -34.63
N SER A 471 19.05 15.98 -35.14
CA SER A 471 18.48 16.58 -36.33
C SER A 471 17.00 16.91 -36.40
N SER A 472 16.89 18.20 -36.42
CA SER A 472 15.89 19.11 -36.97
C SER A 472 15.02 18.58 -38.11
N SER A 473 13.74 18.84 -38.05
CA SER A 473 13.00 19.47 -39.14
C SER A 473 11.72 20.14 -38.67
N THR A 474 11.64 21.37 -39.06
CA THR A 474 10.60 22.39 -38.88
C THR A 474 9.37 22.06 -39.74
N LYS A 475 8.19 22.33 -39.25
CA LYS A 475 7.06 23.09 -39.88
C LYS A 475 5.74 22.78 -39.15
N THR A 476 5.16 23.73 -38.64
CA THR A 476 4.25 24.86 -39.00
C THR A 476 2.81 24.58 -38.61
N GLN A 477 2.38 25.43 -37.70
CA GLN A 477 1.07 26.03 -37.39
C GLN A 477 -0.20 25.44 -38.00
N SER A 478 -1.21 25.28 -37.14
CA SER A 478 -2.41 26.11 -37.30
C SER A 478 -3.22 26.16 -35.99
N THR A 479 -3.56 27.36 -35.69
CA THR A 479 -4.39 27.98 -34.66
C THR A 479 -5.86 27.56 -34.81
N SER A 480 -6.56 27.31 -33.70
CA SER A 480 -7.91 27.87 -33.54
C SER A 480 -8.29 27.95 -32.06
N THR A 481 -8.45 29.16 -31.67
CA THR A 481 -9.05 29.72 -30.47
C THR A 481 -10.54 29.39 -30.39
N THR A 482 -11.08 29.03 -29.27
CA THR A 482 -12.35 29.59 -28.80
C THR A 482 -12.53 29.49 -27.28
N THR A 483 -12.86 30.56 -26.74
CA THR A 483 -13.02 31.12 -25.41
C THR A 483 -14.28 30.61 -24.66
N THR A 484 -14.19 30.65 -23.32
CA THR A 484 -15.18 31.10 -22.31
C THR A 484 -16.26 30.11 -21.85
N LYS A 485 -16.49 29.89 -20.60
CA LYS A 485 -16.82 30.72 -19.44
C LYS A 485 -16.90 29.85 -18.17
N SER A 486 -16.41 30.42 -17.10
CA SER A 486 -16.62 29.99 -15.72
C SER A 486 -18.08 30.19 -15.28
N SER A 487 -18.57 29.26 -14.46
CA SER A 487 -19.61 29.58 -13.49
C SER A 487 -19.41 28.71 -12.25
N THR A 488 -19.13 29.38 -11.17
CA THR A 488 -19.12 29.00 -9.78
C THR A 488 -20.52 28.56 -9.36
N THR A 489 -20.67 27.41 -8.71
CA THR A 489 -21.80 27.21 -7.80
C THR A 489 -21.43 26.26 -6.68
N SER A 490 -21.70 26.72 -5.50
CA SER A 490 -21.49 26.22 -4.16
C SER A 490 -21.98 24.80 -3.88
N SER A 491 -21.21 24.15 -3.01
CA SER A 491 -21.50 22.87 -2.36
C SER A 491 -22.75 22.93 -1.47
N THR A 492 -23.66 21.99 -1.66
CA THR A 492 -24.62 21.59 -0.63
C THR A 492 -24.59 20.08 -0.49
N THR A 493 -24.24 19.64 0.69
CA THR A 493 -24.21 18.24 1.14
C THR A 493 -25.63 17.71 1.17
N THR A 494 -25.94 16.68 0.39
CA THR A 494 -27.21 15.94 0.51
C THR A 494 -26.92 14.45 0.59
N LYS A 495 -27.45 13.84 1.65
CA LYS A 495 -27.51 12.42 1.99
C LYS A 495 -28.00 11.58 0.80
N ALA A 496 -27.33 10.47 0.53
CA ALA A 496 -27.70 9.52 -0.52
C ALA A 496 -29.05 8.84 -0.19
N PRO A 497 -29.98 8.71 -1.16
CA PRO A 497 -31.20 7.95 -0.98
C PRO A 497 -30.99 6.45 -1.23
N GLU A 498 -31.70 5.61 -0.45
CA GLU A 498 -31.84 4.17 -0.68
C GLU A 498 -32.34 3.89 -2.11
N ALA A 499 -31.71 2.92 -2.76
CA ALA A 499 -32.06 2.49 -4.11
C ALA A 499 -33.47 1.86 -4.12
N LYS A 500 -34.45 2.56 -4.70
CA LYS A 500 -35.76 1.98 -4.98
C LYS A 500 -35.66 1.00 -6.18
N PRO A 501 -36.44 -0.12 -6.18
CA PRO A 501 -36.53 -0.98 -7.34
C PRO A 501 -36.98 -0.20 -8.57
N VAL A 502 -36.31 -0.37 -9.72
CA VAL A 502 -36.64 0.33 -10.96
C VAL A 502 -37.72 -0.43 -11.69
N ASP A 503 -38.81 0.27 -12.05
CA ASP A 503 -39.81 -0.28 -12.98
C ASP A 503 -39.15 -0.53 -14.35
N PRO A 504 -39.19 -1.77 -14.90
CA PRO A 504 -38.63 -2.08 -16.22
C PRO A 504 -39.19 -1.21 -17.36
N ASN A 505 -40.36 -0.61 -17.19
CA ASN A 505 -41.03 0.24 -18.17
C ASN A 505 -40.91 1.75 -17.85
N ALA A 506 -40.05 2.14 -16.89
CA ALA A 506 -39.86 3.54 -16.54
C ALA A 506 -39.36 4.34 -17.76
N PRO A 507 -39.81 5.61 -17.93
CA PRO A 507 -39.24 6.48 -18.94
C PRO A 507 -37.74 6.66 -18.71
N TYR A 508 -36.96 6.70 -19.79
CA TYR A 508 -35.52 6.74 -19.72
C TYR A 508 -34.90 7.82 -20.62
N THR A 509 -33.64 8.13 -20.38
CA THR A 509 -32.81 8.96 -21.24
C THR A 509 -31.68 8.09 -21.82
N GLU A 510 -31.48 8.14 -23.14
CA GLU A 510 -30.31 7.47 -23.75
C GLU A 510 -29.03 8.24 -23.42
N TYR A 511 -28.01 7.50 -23.02
CA TYR A 511 -26.69 8.03 -22.70
C TYR A 511 -25.61 7.25 -23.44
N VAL A 512 -24.69 7.96 -24.10
CA VAL A 512 -23.54 7.35 -24.76
C VAL A 512 -22.35 7.43 -23.80
N VAL A 513 -21.81 6.29 -23.40
CA VAL A 513 -20.69 6.17 -22.50
C VAL A 513 -19.45 6.83 -23.10
N LYS A 514 -18.86 7.78 -22.39
CA LYS A 514 -17.64 8.47 -22.80
C LYS A 514 -16.39 7.72 -22.31
N ASN A 515 -15.24 8.04 -22.92
CA ASN A 515 -13.97 7.41 -22.53
C ASN A 515 -13.62 7.73 -21.07
N GLY A 516 -13.37 6.69 -20.26
CA GLY A 516 -13.02 6.81 -18.84
C GLY A 516 -14.21 6.88 -17.87
N GLU A 517 -15.46 6.79 -18.36
CA GLU A 517 -16.63 6.77 -17.49
C GLU A 517 -16.95 5.37 -16.96
N SER A 518 -17.32 5.32 -15.69
CA SER A 518 -17.92 4.15 -15.04
C SER A 518 -19.42 4.39 -14.84
N LEU A 519 -20.20 3.33 -14.63
CA LEU A 519 -21.64 3.46 -14.33
C LEU A 519 -21.89 4.34 -13.10
N TYR A 520 -21.01 4.33 -12.13
CA TYR A 520 -21.06 5.21 -10.95
C TYR A 520 -20.91 6.70 -11.33
N LEU A 521 -19.93 7.03 -12.17
CA LEU A 521 -19.74 8.41 -12.64
C LEU A 521 -20.91 8.88 -13.52
N ILE A 522 -21.51 7.95 -14.27
CA ILE A 522 -22.69 8.25 -15.07
C ILE A 522 -23.90 8.47 -14.15
N ALA A 523 -24.11 7.61 -13.16
CA ALA A 523 -25.19 7.73 -12.19
C ALA A 523 -25.15 9.07 -11.43
N LYS A 524 -23.97 9.53 -11.02
CA LYS A 524 -23.81 10.88 -10.40
C LYS A 524 -24.32 12.05 -11.23
N LYS A 525 -24.47 11.90 -12.54
CA LYS A 525 -25.00 12.95 -13.43
C LYS A 525 -26.53 12.97 -13.47
N PHE A 526 -27.17 11.95 -12.92
CA PHE A 526 -28.62 11.78 -12.93
C PHE A 526 -29.14 11.61 -11.49
N PRO A 527 -29.60 12.70 -10.85
CA PRO A 527 -30.07 12.67 -9.46
C PRO A 527 -31.13 11.59 -9.25
N GLY A 528 -30.97 10.81 -8.19
CA GLY A 528 -31.89 9.71 -7.83
C GLY A 528 -31.58 8.36 -8.48
N VAL A 529 -30.65 8.29 -9.44
CA VAL A 529 -30.28 7.07 -10.13
C VAL A 529 -28.97 6.51 -9.57
N SER A 530 -28.96 5.24 -9.17
CA SER A 530 -27.74 4.54 -8.77
C SER A 530 -27.10 3.77 -9.95
N ALA A 531 -25.82 3.40 -9.82
CA ALA A 531 -25.16 2.54 -10.80
C ALA A 531 -25.88 1.19 -10.93
N GLN A 532 -26.46 0.67 -9.85
CA GLN A 532 -27.24 -0.57 -9.85
C GLN A 532 -28.54 -0.38 -10.64
N ASN A 533 -29.26 0.74 -10.48
CA ASN A 533 -30.44 1.02 -11.27
C ASN A 533 -30.16 1.02 -12.78
N ILE A 534 -29.00 1.55 -13.20
CA ILE A 534 -28.59 1.54 -14.60
C ILE A 534 -28.29 0.11 -15.07
N MET A 535 -27.60 -0.69 -14.25
CA MET A 535 -27.31 -2.09 -14.58
C MET A 535 -28.58 -2.93 -14.75
N ASP A 536 -29.48 -2.85 -13.78
CA ASP A 536 -30.71 -3.62 -13.76
C ASP A 536 -31.66 -3.22 -14.91
N PHE A 537 -31.78 -1.92 -15.16
CA PHE A 537 -32.64 -1.39 -16.23
C PHE A 537 -32.17 -1.77 -17.65
N ASN A 538 -30.85 -1.92 -17.85
CA ASN A 538 -30.27 -2.28 -19.13
C ASN A 538 -29.94 -3.79 -19.26
N GLY A 539 -30.11 -4.58 -18.20
CA GLY A 539 -29.68 -5.99 -18.19
C GLY A 539 -28.18 -6.16 -18.41
N ILE A 540 -27.34 -5.20 -17.98
CA ILE A 540 -25.91 -5.19 -18.23
C ILE A 540 -25.12 -5.32 -16.93
N GLY A 541 -23.89 -5.84 -17.01
CA GLY A 541 -22.95 -5.83 -15.90
C GLY A 541 -22.19 -4.50 -15.79
N SER A 542 -21.30 -4.40 -14.79
CA SER A 542 -20.47 -3.20 -14.54
C SER A 542 -19.48 -2.87 -15.67
N ASN A 543 -19.33 -3.72 -16.67
CA ASN A 543 -18.35 -3.59 -17.74
C ASN A 543 -18.95 -2.86 -18.95
N ILE A 544 -18.91 -1.52 -18.91
CA ILE A 544 -19.33 -0.66 -20.02
C ILE A 544 -18.13 -0.22 -20.85
N LYS A 545 -18.36 0.03 -22.15
CA LYS A 545 -17.31 0.46 -23.09
C LYS A 545 -17.61 1.86 -23.61
N PRO A 546 -16.60 2.69 -23.91
CA PRO A 546 -16.79 3.95 -24.62
C PRO A 546 -17.57 3.73 -25.93
N GLY A 547 -18.54 4.60 -26.18
CA GLY A 547 -19.46 4.48 -27.32
C GLY A 547 -20.68 3.58 -27.08
N MET A 548 -20.75 2.85 -25.99
CA MET A 548 -21.91 2.04 -25.63
C MET A 548 -23.11 2.93 -25.31
N LYS A 549 -24.26 2.66 -25.90
CA LYS A 549 -25.52 3.33 -25.56
C LYS A 549 -26.17 2.60 -24.39
N ILE A 550 -26.51 3.32 -23.34
CA ILE A 550 -27.21 2.83 -22.16
C ILE A 550 -28.43 3.69 -21.87
N LYS A 551 -29.45 3.09 -21.29
CA LYS A 551 -30.67 3.76 -20.89
C LYS A 551 -30.59 4.13 -19.41
N ILE A 552 -30.81 5.37 -19.08
CA ILE A 552 -30.83 5.89 -17.72
C ILE A 552 -32.28 6.07 -17.30
N PRO A 553 -32.81 5.27 -16.34
CA PRO A 553 -34.18 5.42 -15.91
C PRO A 553 -34.44 6.77 -15.24
N LYS A 554 -35.61 7.34 -15.46
CA LYS A 554 -36.09 8.51 -14.71
C LYS A 554 -36.86 8.01 -13.48
N LEU A 555 -36.26 8.15 -12.31
CA LEU A 555 -36.80 7.71 -11.02
C LEU A 555 -37.50 8.83 -10.29
#